data_dbb13deaeb6592e3950c864cf59e5011
#
_entry.id   dbb13deaeb6592e3950c864cf59e5011
#
_cell.length_a   1.000
_cell.length_b   1.000
_cell.length_c   1.000
_cell.angle_alpha   90.00
_cell.angle_beta   90.00
_cell.angle_gamma   90.00
#
_symmetry.space_group_name_H-M   'P 1'
#
loop_
_entity.id
_entity.type
_entity.pdbx_description
1 polymer ?
#
loop_
_entity_poly.entity_id
_entity_poly.type
_entity_poly.pdbx_seq_one_letter_code
_entity_poly.pdbx_strand_id
1 'polypeptide(L)'
;MTRFLSSKKYGHERGLSVAFRQWRAASHCRFMHGYSLEFEFVFGTHELDENNWVVDFGGLKELESWLRLNFDHKTLVASDDPNYSLFEEMHKNGIIDMVTVEGTGCEMFAKLTMDYAKELIL
;
A
#
# COMPACT_ATOMS: atom_id res chain seq x y z
N MET A 1 4.51 -31.55 -7.28
CA MET A 1 5.33 -30.94 -6.21
C MET A 1 4.44 -30.16 -5.26
N THR A 2 4.58 -30.40 -3.98
CA THR A 2 3.81 -29.67 -2.97
C THR A 2 4.24 -28.20 -2.92
N ARG A 3 3.27 -27.32 -2.79
CA ARG A 3 3.52 -25.91 -2.57
C ARG A 3 2.79 -25.49 -1.30
N PHE A 4 3.51 -24.82 -0.42
CA PHE A 4 2.96 -24.33 0.84
C PHE A 4 2.63 -22.84 0.70
N LEU A 5 1.45 -22.45 1.18
CA LEU A 5 1.00 -21.05 1.15
C LEU A 5 0.67 -20.61 2.57
N SER A 6 0.93 -19.35 2.84
CA SER A 6 0.53 -18.70 4.08
C SER A 6 0.13 -17.28 3.76
N SER A 7 -0.83 -16.73 4.49
CA SER A 7 -1.32 -15.38 4.22
C SER A 7 -1.37 -14.52 5.48
N LYS A 8 -1.27 -13.20 5.26
CA LYS A 8 -1.38 -12.20 6.32
C LYS A 8 -2.19 -11.03 5.81
N LYS A 9 -3.18 -10.59 6.59
CA LYS A 9 -4.01 -9.43 6.26
C LYS A 9 -3.71 -8.26 7.19
N TYR A 10 -3.70 -7.06 6.60
CA TYR A 10 -3.64 -5.80 7.33
C TYR A 10 -4.84 -4.98 6.87
N GLY A 11 -5.82 -4.78 7.74
CA GLY A 11 -7.06 -4.12 7.38
C GLY A 11 -7.32 -2.82 8.14
N HIS A 12 -8.57 -2.37 8.11
CA HIS A 12 -8.99 -1.10 8.69
C HIS A 12 -8.74 -1.01 10.20
N GLU A 13 -8.68 -2.14 10.92
CA GLU A 13 -8.36 -2.18 12.33
C GLU A 13 -6.95 -1.66 12.63
N ARG A 14 -6.13 -1.52 11.60
CA ARG A 14 -4.77 -1.00 11.70
C ARG A 14 -4.66 0.46 11.25
N GLY A 15 -5.79 1.09 10.95
CA GLY A 15 -5.85 2.46 10.47
C GLY A 15 -6.08 2.55 8.98
N LEU A 16 -5.05 2.46 8.19
CA LEU A 16 -5.00 2.42 6.72
C LEU A 16 -6.11 3.23 6.02
N SER A 17 -6.35 4.43 6.52
CA SER A 17 -7.33 5.37 5.99
C SER A 17 -6.60 6.34 5.05
N VAL A 18 -7.05 6.43 3.81
CA VAL A 18 -6.40 7.25 2.79
C VAL A 18 -7.43 8.03 1.99
N ALA A 19 -6.95 9.05 1.28
CA ALA A 19 -7.72 9.70 0.24
C ALA A 19 -6.88 9.70 -1.04
N PHE A 20 -7.52 9.47 -2.18
CA PHE A 20 -6.86 9.58 -3.47
C PHE A 20 -7.88 9.76 -4.59
N ARG A 21 -7.38 10.13 -5.75
CA ARG A 21 -8.16 10.15 -6.97
C ARG A 21 -7.42 9.40 -8.07
N GLN A 22 -8.18 8.93 -9.06
CA GLN A 22 -7.61 8.33 -10.25
C GLN A 22 -7.84 9.33 -11.40
N TRP A 23 -6.89 10.22 -11.62
CA TRP A 23 -7.06 11.38 -12.51
C TRP A 23 -7.29 10.98 -13.97
N ARG A 24 -6.88 9.77 -14.36
CA ARG A 24 -7.05 9.28 -15.73
C ARG A 24 -8.47 8.76 -15.98
N ALA A 25 -9.26 8.55 -14.93
CA ALA A 25 -10.60 8.01 -15.08
C ALA A 25 -11.55 9.04 -15.68
N ALA A 26 -12.44 8.57 -16.55
CA ALA A 26 -13.54 9.39 -17.08
C ALA A 26 -14.74 9.41 -16.14
N SER A 27 -14.78 8.49 -15.16
CA SER A 27 -15.86 8.33 -14.19
C SER A 27 -15.65 9.22 -12.95
N HIS A 28 -16.54 9.06 -11.96
CA HIS A 28 -16.41 9.76 -10.68
C HIS A 28 -15.12 9.42 -9.92
N CYS A 29 -14.41 8.36 -10.33
CA CYS A 29 -13.11 8.03 -9.71
C CYS A 29 -12.06 9.11 -9.90
N ARG A 30 -12.29 10.06 -10.82
CA ARG A 30 -11.39 11.21 -10.99
C ARG A 30 -11.47 12.21 -9.83
N PHE A 31 -12.53 12.14 -9.04
CA PHE A 31 -12.69 13.00 -7.87
C PHE A 31 -11.96 12.40 -6.67
N MET A 32 -11.53 13.26 -5.77
CA MET A 32 -10.91 12.83 -4.53
C MET A 32 -11.94 12.15 -3.64
N HIS A 33 -11.63 10.95 -3.18
CA HIS A 33 -12.47 10.17 -2.27
C HIS A 33 -11.64 9.60 -1.13
N GLY A 34 -12.29 9.36 0.01
CA GLY A 34 -11.68 8.65 1.12
C GLY A 34 -11.93 7.15 1.01
N TYR A 35 -10.94 6.36 1.41
CA TYR A 35 -10.99 4.90 1.36
C TYR A 35 -10.39 4.31 2.62
N SER A 36 -10.93 3.16 3.03
CA SER A 36 -10.31 2.29 4.02
C SER A 36 -9.68 1.12 3.28
N LEU A 37 -8.36 0.95 3.41
CA LEU A 37 -7.64 -0.06 2.66
C LEU A 37 -7.41 -1.32 3.49
N GLU A 38 -7.35 -2.45 2.79
CA GLU A 38 -6.91 -3.72 3.33
C GLU A 38 -5.88 -4.31 2.38
N PHE A 39 -4.79 -4.83 2.95
CA PHE A 39 -3.75 -5.49 2.19
C PHE A 39 -3.66 -6.95 2.62
N GLU A 40 -3.74 -7.85 1.66
CA GLU A 40 -3.52 -9.27 1.90
C GLU A 40 -2.25 -9.71 1.18
N PHE A 41 -1.35 -10.34 1.94
CA PHE A 41 -0.12 -10.92 1.41
C PHE A 41 -0.25 -12.43 1.40
N VAL A 42 0.06 -13.05 0.27
CA VAL A 42 0.12 -14.49 0.15
C VAL A 42 1.57 -14.87 -0.11
N PHE A 43 2.14 -15.65 0.79
CA PHE A 43 3.52 -16.13 0.69
C PHE A 43 3.50 -17.58 0.25
N GLY A 44 4.40 -17.94 -0.66
CA GLY A 44 4.46 -19.30 -1.18
C GLY A 44 5.87 -19.82 -1.23
N THR A 45 6.04 -21.13 -0.98
CA THR A 45 7.31 -21.82 -1.11
C THR A 45 7.07 -23.29 -1.38
N HIS A 46 8.05 -23.95 -2.01
CA HIS A 46 8.03 -25.39 -2.17
C HIS A 46 8.78 -26.10 -1.03
N GLU A 47 9.55 -25.35 -0.24
CA GLU A 47 10.37 -25.90 0.83
C GLU A 47 10.24 -25.00 2.07
N LEU A 48 9.83 -25.59 3.18
CA LEU A 48 9.67 -24.87 4.46
C LEU A 48 11.05 -24.61 5.09
N ASP A 49 11.12 -23.60 5.95
CA ASP A 49 12.34 -23.29 6.70
C ASP A 49 12.53 -24.29 7.87
N GLU A 50 13.55 -24.04 8.69
CA GLU A 50 13.89 -24.90 9.83
C GLU A 50 12.81 -24.96 10.89
N ASN A 51 11.88 -24.02 10.89
CA ASN A 51 10.73 -23.99 11.81
C ASN A 51 9.47 -24.58 11.21
N ASN A 52 9.57 -25.10 9.97
CA ASN A 52 8.42 -25.55 9.18
C ASN A 52 7.47 -24.42 8.80
N TRP A 53 8.02 -23.21 8.60
CA TRP A 53 7.25 -22.02 8.21
C TRP A 53 7.51 -21.65 6.76
N VAL A 54 6.47 -21.08 6.12
CA VAL A 54 6.60 -20.43 4.81
C VAL A 54 7.32 -19.10 4.99
N VAL A 55 6.97 -18.35 6.03
CA VAL A 55 7.53 -17.04 6.37
C VAL A 55 7.38 -16.82 7.86
N ASP A 56 8.32 -16.07 8.44
CA ASP A 56 8.25 -15.68 9.84
C ASP A 56 7.39 -14.43 9.98
N PHE A 57 6.15 -14.58 10.47
CA PHE A 57 5.24 -13.44 10.69
C PHE A 57 5.78 -12.45 11.71
N GLY A 58 6.60 -12.90 12.66
CA GLY A 58 7.26 -12.02 13.62
C GLY A 58 8.20 -11.02 12.93
N GLY A 59 8.77 -11.41 11.79
CA GLY A 59 9.64 -10.57 10.99
C GLY A 59 8.89 -9.57 10.10
N LEU A 60 7.56 -9.61 10.08
CA LEU A 60 6.75 -8.74 9.22
C LEU A 60 6.31 -7.44 9.90
N LYS A 61 6.82 -7.13 11.09
CA LYS A 61 6.50 -5.86 11.77
C LYS A 61 6.94 -4.65 10.98
N GLU A 62 8.04 -4.77 10.29
CA GLU A 62 8.57 -3.71 9.45
C GLU A 62 7.64 -3.43 8.26
N LEU A 63 7.02 -4.47 7.71
CA LEU A 63 6.03 -4.34 6.65
C LEU A 63 4.81 -3.57 7.15
N GLU A 64 4.32 -3.88 8.35
CA GLU A 64 3.19 -3.14 8.93
C GLU A 64 3.53 -1.67 9.15
N SER A 65 4.71 -1.38 9.66
CA SER A 65 5.18 0.00 9.87
C SER A 65 5.25 0.76 8.55
N TRP A 66 5.73 0.10 7.50
CA TRP A 66 5.80 0.70 6.17
C TRP A 66 4.40 0.97 5.61
N LEU A 67 3.45 0.04 5.79
CA LEU A 67 2.07 0.25 5.36
C LEU A 67 1.45 1.47 6.05
N ARG A 68 1.66 1.61 7.36
CA ARG A 68 1.15 2.76 8.11
C ARG A 68 1.78 4.07 7.65
N LEU A 69 3.09 4.04 7.41
CA LEU A 69 3.81 5.23 6.97
C LEU A 69 3.29 5.75 5.63
N ASN A 70 2.85 4.87 4.75
CA ASN A 70 2.42 5.24 3.40
C ASN A 70 0.90 5.31 3.23
N PHE A 71 0.14 4.56 4.03
CA PHE A 71 -1.28 4.35 3.79
C PHE A 71 -2.17 4.61 5.02
N ASP A 72 -1.65 5.26 6.07
CA ASP A 72 -2.48 5.60 7.22
C ASP A 72 -2.59 7.11 7.37
N HIS A 73 -3.81 7.64 7.23
CA HIS A 73 -4.10 9.08 7.28
C HIS A 73 -3.28 9.86 6.25
N LYS A 74 -3.16 9.32 5.04
CA LYS A 74 -2.39 9.92 3.95
C LYS A 74 -3.28 10.26 2.78
N THR A 75 -2.86 11.28 2.02
CA THR A 75 -3.40 11.58 0.70
C THR A 75 -2.39 11.11 -0.33
N LEU A 76 -2.78 10.17 -1.16
CA LEU A 76 -1.90 9.58 -2.16
C LEU A 76 -2.09 10.30 -3.49
N VAL A 77 -1.00 10.84 -4.03
CA VAL A 77 -1.05 11.63 -5.26
C VAL A 77 -0.09 11.02 -6.28
N ALA A 78 -0.63 10.74 -7.47
CA ALA A 78 0.19 10.24 -8.56
C ALA A 78 1.20 11.29 -8.99
N SER A 79 2.45 10.88 -9.21
CA SER A 79 3.51 11.80 -9.62
C SER A 79 3.22 12.51 -10.94
N ASP A 80 2.39 11.92 -11.79
CA ASP A 80 1.99 12.48 -13.09
C ASP A 80 0.60 13.12 -13.08
N ASP A 81 0.01 13.32 -11.92
CA ASP A 81 -1.27 14.02 -11.80
C ASP A 81 -1.12 15.45 -12.34
N PRO A 82 -1.96 15.89 -13.29
CA PRO A 82 -1.88 17.25 -13.83
C PRO A 82 -1.98 18.35 -12.77
N ASN A 83 -2.59 18.05 -11.62
CA ASN A 83 -2.73 18.98 -10.51
C ASN A 83 -1.77 18.69 -9.36
N TYR A 84 -0.69 17.99 -9.64
CA TYR A 84 0.29 17.63 -8.61
C TYR A 84 0.75 18.82 -7.78
N SER A 85 1.07 19.94 -8.42
CA SER A 85 1.53 21.15 -7.72
C SER A 85 0.47 21.72 -6.78
N LEU A 86 -0.81 21.60 -7.10
CA LEU A 86 -1.89 22.04 -6.23
C LEU A 86 -1.92 21.18 -4.95
N PHE A 87 -1.81 19.86 -5.09
CA PHE A 87 -1.75 18.97 -3.94
C PHE A 87 -0.51 19.21 -3.09
N GLU A 88 0.62 19.46 -3.74
CA GLU A 88 1.87 19.78 -3.04
C GLU A 88 1.72 21.05 -2.21
N GLU A 89 1.04 22.06 -2.74
CA GLU A 89 0.76 23.30 -2.01
C GLU A 89 -0.15 23.03 -0.82
N MET A 90 -1.17 22.20 -0.98
CA MET A 90 -2.06 21.79 0.13
C MET A 90 -1.25 21.10 1.23
N HIS A 91 -0.30 20.26 0.87
CA HIS A 91 0.58 19.60 1.83
C HIS A 91 1.42 20.62 2.59
N LYS A 92 2.03 21.56 1.87
CA LYS A 92 2.85 22.62 2.48
C LYS A 92 2.06 23.49 3.46
N ASN A 93 0.76 23.66 3.20
CA ASN A 93 -0.12 24.46 4.04
C ASN A 93 -0.79 23.65 5.16
N GLY A 94 -0.40 22.38 5.34
CA GLY A 94 -0.90 21.56 6.42
C GLY A 94 -2.33 21.05 6.22
N ILE A 95 -2.84 21.04 4.99
CA ILE A 95 -4.20 20.61 4.68
C ILE A 95 -4.28 19.11 4.46
N ILE A 96 -3.23 18.52 3.90
CA ILE A 96 -3.12 17.08 3.68
C ILE A 96 -1.74 16.60 4.11
N ASP A 97 -1.64 15.30 4.39
CA ASP A 97 -0.35 14.62 4.58
C ASP A 97 -0.13 13.77 3.33
N MET A 98 0.70 14.28 2.43
CA MET A 98 0.82 13.78 1.08
C MET A 98 1.89 12.71 0.94
N VAL A 99 1.56 11.65 0.22
CA VAL A 99 2.53 10.65 -0.24
C VAL A 99 2.46 10.62 -1.76
N THR A 100 3.60 10.82 -2.41
CA THR A 100 3.70 10.75 -3.86
C THR A 100 3.92 9.31 -4.28
N VAL A 101 3.12 8.84 -5.23
CA VAL A 101 3.20 7.48 -5.76
C VAL A 101 3.25 7.52 -7.29
N GLU A 102 3.72 6.44 -7.90
CA GLU A 102 3.79 6.34 -9.36
C GLU A 102 2.39 6.40 -9.99
N GLY A 103 1.43 5.73 -9.35
CA GLY A 103 0.03 5.74 -9.78
C GLY A 103 -0.87 5.41 -8.61
N THR A 104 -2.15 5.74 -8.75
CA THR A 104 -3.16 5.49 -7.73
C THR A 104 -4.14 4.41 -8.17
N GLY A 105 -4.79 3.79 -7.20
CA GLY A 105 -5.71 2.69 -7.40
C GLY A 105 -5.17 1.41 -6.78
N CYS A 106 -6.06 0.43 -6.59
CA CYS A 106 -5.71 -0.82 -5.89
C CYS A 106 -4.57 -1.56 -6.57
N GLU A 107 -4.55 -1.60 -7.91
CA GLU A 107 -3.52 -2.31 -8.68
C GLU A 107 -2.14 -1.68 -8.45
N MET A 108 -2.06 -0.35 -8.51
CA MET A 108 -0.78 0.35 -8.33
C MET A 108 -0.31 0.30 -6.88
N PHE A 109 -1.21 0.34 -5.92
CA PHE A 109 -0.85 0.19 -4.51
C PHE A 109 -0.38 -1.23 -4.22
N ALA A 110 -1.01 -2.23 -4.84
CA ALA A 110 -0.57 -3.62 -4.72
C ALA A 110 0.84 -3.81 -5.30
N LYS A 111 1.11 -3.20 -6.46
CA LYS A 111 2.44 -3.26 -7.09
C LYS A 111 3.50 -2.62 -6.20
N LEU A 112 3.25 -1.42 -5.71
CA LEU A 112 4.18 -0.69 -4.84
C LEU A 112 4.49 -1.51 -3.58
N THR A 113 3.45 -2.07 -2.98
CA THR A 113 3.56 -2.85 -1.74
C THR A 113 4.28 -4.16 -1.97
N MET A 114 4.00 -4.84 -3.09
CA MET A 114 4.70 -6.08 -3.45
C MET A 114 6.19 -5.82 -3.65
N ASP A 115 6.54 -4.73 -4.32
CA ASP A 115 7.95 -4.40 -4.57
C ASP A 115 8.69 -4.18 -3.25
N TYR A 116 8.07 -3.49 -2.30
CA TYR A 116 8.66 -3.31 -0.97
C TYR A 116 8.79 -4.64 -0.22
N ALA A 117 7.73 -5.46 -0.23
CA ALA A 117 7.73 -6.74 0.48
C ALA A 117 8.80 -7.68 -0.08
N LYS A 118 9.02 -7.67 -1.38
CA LYS A 118 10.09 -8.47 -2.00
C LYS A 118 11.46 -8.03 -1.52
N GLU A 119 11.72 -6.75 -1.42
CA GLU A 119 12.99 -6.22 -0.90
C GLU A 119 13.20 -6.62 0.55
N LEU A 120 12.14 -6.60 1.35
CA LEU A 120 12.21 -6.92 2.76
C LEU A 120 12.48 -8.41 3.01
N ILE A 121 11.88 -9.29 2.20
CA ILE A 121 11.89 -10.74 2.43
C ILE A 121 13.00 -11.44 1.65
N LEU A 122 13.32 -10.97 0.49
CA LEU A 122 14.36 -11.53 -0.37
C LEU A 122 15.68 -10.75 -0.19
#